data_f88f56c9ddb6147bef5128768257eee2
#
_entry.id   f88f56c9ddb6147bef5128768257eee2
#
_cell.length_a   1.000
_cell.length_b   1.000
_cell.length_c   1.000
_cell.angle_alpha   90.00
_cell.angle_beta   90.00
_cell.angle_gamma   90.00
#
_symmetry.space_group_name_H-M   'P 1'
#
loop_
_entity.id
_entity.type
_entity.pdbx_description
1 polymer ?
#
loop_
_entity_poly.entity_id
_entity_poly.type
_entity_poly.pdbx_seq_one_letter_code
_entity_poly.pdbx_strand_id
1 'polypeptide(L)'
;MTRIALISPYTLPFSCGNSILTERLRDGLVKKGYSVVLFNARANTTAEAARFAPDILHTLNADRTYQWARAFQAAYKKIPWVITLTGTDYNTWYAINEPPTHFRESVAQASALVVFHRPAAETVQSCFPGAVTKIHIIAQGVTPYIDSADRSAVRSRYGIDSTAVVFLIAAGIRPVKRMQTAIDAFHEVQRQVPEAALLLAGPVIDQSEADTVLSAGSRLQCFNYLGEIAPAEVRALMSAADVFLNTSLHEGMPGAVLEAMAAGLPVIASAVSGNRALVTDNTNGFLFPVEDTTELIKNAVWLAQDQKLRERLGEAGKQLVAAHFSADREIENYHQLYRRLLSG
;
A
#
# COMPACT_ATOMS: atom_id res chain seq x y z
N MET A 1 -30.98 6.78 -1.17
CA MET A 1 -29.60 6.61 -0.69
C MET A 1 -28.86 5.78 -1.73
N THR A 2 -27.79 6.29 -2.30
CA THR A 2 -27.03 5.59 -3.34
C THR A 2 -26.31 4.38 -2.75
N ARG A 3 -26.42 3.23 -3.43
CA ARG A 3 -25.88 1.93 -3.00
C ARG A 3 -24.63 1.59 -3.80
N ILE A 4 -23.54 1.25 -3.11
CA ILE A 4 -22.25 0.90 -3.70
C ILE A 4 -21.89 -0.53 -3.32
N ALA A 5 -21.73 -1.41 -4.32
CA ALA A 5 -21.09 -2.69 -4.13
C ALA A 5 -19.58 -2.50 -4.30
N LEU A 6 -18.83 -2.63 -3.21
CA LEU A 6 -17.38 -2.52 -3.19
C LEU A 6 -16.78 -3.92 -3.18
N ILE A 7 -16.06 -4.28 -4.25
CA ILE A 7 -15.52 -5.62 -4.46
C ILE A 7 -14.01 -5.62 -4.27
N SER A 8 -13.53 -6.43 -3.36
CA SER A 8 -12.09 -6.59 -3.12
C SER A 8 -11.65 -8.04 -3.32
N PRO A 9 -10.44 -8.29 -3.81
CA PRO A 9 -9.91 -9.66 -3.85
C PRO A 9 -9.63 -10.23 -2.46
N TYR A 10 -9.51 -9.35 -1.45
CA TYR A 10 -9.29 -9.70 -0.04
C TYR A 10 -10.02 -8.73 0.87
N THR A 11 -10.57 -9.24 1.96
CA THR A 11 -11.22 -8.49 3.03
C THR A 11 -10.67 -8.91 4.39
N LEU A 12 -10.83 -8.11 5.43
CA LEU A 12 -10.50 -8.56 6.77
C LEU A 12 -11.24 -9.87 7.11
N PRO A 13 -10.66 -10.78 7.93
CA PRO A 13 -9.47 -10.56 8.75
C PRO A 13 -8.13 -10.67 8.01
N PHE A 14 -8.07 -11.04 6.71
CA PHE A 14 -6.82 -11.09 5.98
C PHE A 14 -6.27 -9.67 5.76
N SER A 15 -5.20 -9.32 6.50
CA SER A 15 -4.61 -7.99 6.48
C SER A 15 -3.64 -7.81 5.31
N CYS A 16 -4.02 -6.98 4.36
CA CYS A 16 -3.18 -6.57 3.23
C CYS A 16 -3.58 -5.17 2.74
N GLY A 17 -2.76 -4.57 1.85
CA GLY A 17 -3.03 -3.23 1.33
C GLY A 17 -4.45 -3.08 0.75
N ASN A 18 -4.96 -4.08 0.02
CA ASN A 18 -6.31 -4.03 -0.55
C ASN A 18 -7.40 -4.07 0.51
N SER A 19 -7.28 -4.93 1.53
CA SER A 19 -8.29 -5.00 2.60
C SER A 19 -8.33 -3.72 3.43
N ILE A 20 -7.18 -3.16 3.79
CA ILE A 20 -7.09 -1.89 4.53
C ILE A 20 -7.69 -0.73 3.71
N LEU A 21 -7.33 -0.63 2.42
CA LEU A 21 -7.91 0.36 1.51
C LEU A 21 -9.43 0.22 1.43
N THR A 22 -9.93 -1.00 1.28
CA THR A 22 -11.36 -1.25 1.10
C THR A 22 -12.17 -0.88 2.34
N GLU A 23 -11.67 -1.21 3.53
CA GLU A 23 -12.29 -0.82 4.79
C GLU A 23 -12.34 0.70 4.94
N ARG A 24 -11.24 1.39 4.66
CA ARG A 24 -11.18 2.86 4.70
C ARG A 24 -12.17 3.51 3.74
N LEU A 25 -12.27 2.98 2.50
CA LEU A 25 -13.23 3.46 1.51
C LEU A 25 -14.66 3.24 1.98
N ARG A 26 -15.00 2.03 2.47
CA ARG A 26 -16.33 1.74 3.02
C ARG A 26 -16.71 2.73 4.12
N ASP A 27 -15.86 2.86 5.13
CA ASP A 27 -16.16 3.67 6.30
C ASP A 27 -16.29 5.16 5.95
N GLY A 28 -15.42 5.66 5.08
CA GLY A 28 -15.48 7.04 4.60
C GLY A 28 -16.71 7.32 3.74
N LEU A 29 -17.07 6.43 2.84
CA LEU A 29 -18.24 6.59 1.98
C LEU A 29 -19.55 6.46 2.77
N VAL A 30 -19.61 5.59 3.79
CA VAL A 30 -20.76 5.52 4.70
C VAL A 30 -20.95 6.85 5.44
N LYS A 31 -19.88 7.49 5.93
CA LYS A 31 -19.93 8.82 6.53
C LYS A 31 -20.40 9.92 5.55
N LYS A 32 -20.18 9.73 4.25
CA LYS A 32 -20.68 10.61 3.18
C LYS A 32 -22.14 10.34 2.78
N GLY A 33 -22.80 9.38 3.43
CA GLY A 33 -24.23 9.08 3.22
C GLY A 33 -24.50 8.04 2.13
N TYR A 34 -23.52 7.24 1.74
CA TYR A 34 -23.73 6.07 0.87
C TYR A 34 -24.12 4.83 1.68
N SER A 35 -24.90 3.93 1.06
CA SER A 35 -25.05 2.56 1.53
C SER A 35 -23.96 1.71 0.87
N VAL A 36 -22.98 1.24 1.61
CA VAL A 36 -21.83 0.50 1.07
C VAL A 36 -21.82 -0.91 1.63
N VAL A 37 -21.80 -1.91 0.76
CA VAL A 37 -21.55 -3.30 1.13
C VAL A 37 -20.26 -3.77 0.47
N LEU A 38 -19.41 -4.39 1.32
CA LEU A 38 -18.14 -4.94 0.90
C LEU A 38 -18.30 -6.42 0.58
N PHE A 39 -17.84 -6.83 -0.61
CA PHE A 39 -17.84 -8.21 -1.07
C PHE A 39 -16.41 -8.68 -1.33
N ASN A 40 -16.11 -9.89 -0.87
CA ASN A 40 -14.88 -10.58 -1.20
C ASN A 40 -15.07 -11.37 -2.51
N ALA A 41 -14.31 -11.02 -3.55
CA ALA A 41 -14.43 -11.66 -4.86
C ALA A 41 -14.16 -13.18 -4.86
N ARG A 42 -13.52 -13.70 -3.81
CA ARG A 42 -13.20 -15.13 -3.67
C ARG A 42 -14.23 -15.91 -2.84
N ALA A 43 -15.03 -15.21 -2.02
CA ALA A 43 -15.96 -15.83 -1.07
C ALA A 43 -17.41 -15.53 -1.40
N ASN A 44 -17.73 -14.32 -1.86
CA ASN A 44 -19.10 -13.91 -2.13
C ASN A 44 -19.50 -14.15 -3.59
N THR A 45 -20.76 -14.49 -3.79
CA THR A 45 -21.34 -14.68 -5.12
C THR A 45 -21.85 -13.37 -5.71
N THR A 46 -21.98 -13.30 -7.03
CA THR A 46 -22.59 -12.15 -7.71
C THR A 46 -24.08 -12.00 -7.36
N ALA A 47 -24.76 -13.11 -7.02
CA ALA A 47 -26.17 -13.09 -6.60
C ALA A 47 -26.38 -12.38 -5.25
N GLU A 48 -25.42 -12.46 -4.33
CA GLU A 48 -25.46 -11.71 -3.07
C GLU A 48 -25.40 -10.22 -3.31
N ALA A 49 -24.49 -9.77 -4.19
CA ALA A 49 -24.39 -8.37 -4.55
C ALA A 49 -25.62 -7.89 -5.35
N ALA A 50 -26.21 -8.74 -6.19
CA ALA A 50 -27.42 -8.40 -6.92
C ALA A 50 -28.63 -8.18 -6.00
N ARG A 51 -28.76 -8.97 -4.92
CA ARG A 51 -29.79 -8.74 -3.88
C ARG A 51 -29.63 -7.39 -3.17
N PHE A 52 -28.40 -6.92 -3.04
CA PHE A 52 -28.13 -5.57 -2.53
C PHE A 52 -28.60 -4.49 -3.52
N ALA A 53 -28.76 -4.82 -4.80
CA ALA A 53 -29.18 -3.95 -5.90
C ALA A 53 -28.37 -2.63 -5.96
N PRO A 54 -27.06 -2.70 -6.21
CA PRO A 54 -26.21 -1.53 -6.18
C PRO A 54 -26.50 -0.57 -7.35
N ASP A 55 -26.23 0.71 -7.15
CA ASP A 55 -26.28 1.74 -8.17
C ASP A 55 -24.89 1.93 -8.83
N ILE A 56 -23.81 1.55 -8.13
CA ILE A 56 -22.42 1.54 -8.61
C ILE A 56 -21.76 0.22 -8.22
N LEU A 57 -21.03 -0.36 -9.18
CA LEU A 57 -20.07 -1.43 -8.94
C LEU A 57 -18.67 -0.81 -8.86
N HIS A 58 -17.98 -0.97 -7.74
CA HIS A 58 -16.59 -0.53 -7.60
C HIS A 58 -15.71 -1.72 -7.24
N THR A 59 -14.76 -2.06 -8.10
CA THR A 59 -13.84 -3.18 -7.91
C THR A 59 -12.41 -2.69 -7.69
N LEU A 60 -11.67 -3.37 -6.82
CA LEU A 60 -10.25 -3.15 -6.60
C LEU A 60 -9.45 -4.26 -7.28
N ASN A 61 -8.40 -3.89 -8.00
CA ASN A 61 -7.52 -4.78 -8.74
C ASN A 61 -8.21 -5.46 -9.93
N ALA A 62 -7.95 -4.95 -11.12
CA ALA A 62 -8.60 -5.39 -12.36
C ALA A 62 -8.42 -6.89 -12.65
N ASP A 63 -7.25 -7.49 -12.34
CA ASP A 63 -7.00 -8.90 -12.62
C ASP A 63 -7.79 -9.82 -11.69
N ARG A 64 -7.73 -9.55 -10.39
CA ARG A 64 -8.25 -10.46 -9.35
C ARG A 64 -9.76 -10.39 -9.19
N THR A 65 -10.39 -9.30 -9.64
CA THR A 65 -11.85 -9.10 -9.55
C THR A 65 -12.55 -9.23 -10.90
N TYR A 66 -11.81 -9.40 -12.01
CA TYR A 66 -12.36 -9.44 -13.36
C TYR A 66 -13.48 -10.46 -13.53
N GLN A 67 -13.22 -11.73 -13.21
CA GLN A 67 -14.20 -12.81 -13.41
C GLN A 67 -15.50 -12.54 -12.66
N TRP A 68 -15.37 -12.06 -11.44
CA TRP A 68 -16.50 -11.70 -10.61
C TRP A 68 -17.30 -10.52 -11.23
N ALA A 69 -16.61 -9.45 -11.60
CA ALA A 69 -17.23 -8.26 -12.16
C ALA A 69 -17.91 -8.55 -13.52
N ARG A 70 -17.25 -9.32 -14.38
CA ARG A 70 -17.79 -9.76 -15.67
C ARG A 70 -19.08 -10.59 -15.49
N ALA A 71 -19.06 -11.55 -14.57
CA ALA A 71 -20.24 -12.38 -14.27
C ALA A 71 -21.40 -11.53 -13.75
N PHE A 72 -21.12 -10.54 -12.88
CA PHE A 72 -22.12 -9.61 -12.39
C PHE A 72 -22.73 -8.77 -13.52
N GLN A 73 -21.91 -8.12 -14.34
CA GLN A 73 -22.37 -7.26 -15.44
C GLN A 73 -23.11 -8.04 -16.56
N ALA A 74 -22.78 -9.31 -16.75
CA ALA A 74 -23.45 -10.16 -17.73
C ALA A 74 -24.84 -10.64 -17.25
N ALA A 75 -24.99 -10.91 -15.96
CA ALA A 75 -26.20 -11.52 -15.40
C ALA A 75 -27.22 -10.50 -14.87
N TYR A 76 -26.79 -9.26 -14.61
CA TYR A 76 -27.61 -8.25 -13.94
C TYR A 76 -27.62 -6.93 -14.70
N LYS A 77 -28.36 -5.94 -14.19
CA LYS A 77 -28.44 -4.60 -14.77
C LYS A 77 -27.03 -4.01 -14.95
N LYS A 78 -26.75 -3.50 -16.14
CA LYS A 78 -25.52 -2.70 -16.36
C LYS A 78 -25.59 -1.41 -15.57
N ILE A 79 -24.67 -1.23 -14.67
CA ILE A 79 -24.50 -0.06 -13.82
C ILE A 79 -23.09 0.49 -14.01
N PRO A 80 -22.79 1.76 -13.66
CA PRO A 80 -21.44 2.28 -13.72
C PRO A 80 -20.46 1.36 -12.99
N TRP A 81 -19.39 0.98 -13.68
CA TRP A 81 -18.33 0.15 -13.13
C TRP A 81 -17.06 0.98 -12.97
N VAL A 82 -16.64 1.18 -11.74
CA VAL A 82 -15.37 1.82 -11.36
C VAL A 82 -14.35 0.75 -11.04
N ILE A 83 -13.14 0.89 -11.53
CA ILE A 83 -12.02 0.01 -11.21
C ILE A 83 -10.89 0.83 -10.60
N THR A 84 -10.51 0.52 -9.36
CA THR A 84 -9.27 1.05 -8.78
C THR A 84 -8.12 0.08 -9.07
N LEU A 85 -7.16 0.54 -9.86
CA LEU A 85 -5.93 -0.18 -10.21
C LEU A 85 -4.94 -0.04 -9.05
N THR A 86 -4.57 -1.18 -8.45
CA THR A 86 -3.83 -1.22 -7.18
C THR A 86 -2.33 -1.43 -7.32
N GLY A 87 -1.85 -1.54 -8.55
CA GLY A 87 -0.43 -1.66 -8.88
C GLY A 87 -0.04 -3.05 -9.39
N THR A 88 -0.40 -4.12 -8.69
CA THR A 88 -0.07 -5.50 -9.13
C THR A 88 -0.82 -5.92 -10.39
N ASP A 89 -1.89 -5.26 -10.71
CA ASP A 89 -2.74 -5.50 -11.87
C ASP A 89 -2.24 -4.83 -13.17
N TYR A 90 -1.30 -3.89 -13.09
CA TYR A 90 -0.71 -3.28 -14.29
C TYR A 90 0.83 -3.36 -14.33
N ASN A 91 1.53 -3.39 -13.19
CA ASN A 91 2.99 -3.46 -13.17
C ASN A 91 3.54 -4.79 -13.69
N THR A 92 2.79 -5.90 -13.55
CA THR A 92 3.24 -7.23 -13.97
C THR A 92 3.35 -7.39 -15.47
N TRP A 93 2.46 -6.77 -16.25
CA TRP A 93 2.45 -6.87 -17.71
C TRP A 93 3.01 -5.63 -18.41
N TYR A 94 3.13 -4.51 -17.70
CA TYR A 94 3.68 -3.28 -18.29
C TYR A 94 5.12 -3.48 -18.78
N ALA A 95 5.94 -4.22 -18.06
CA ALA A 95 7.32 -4.52 -18.43
C ALA A 95 7.44 -5.25 -19.79
N ILE A 96 6.43 -6.05 -20.15
CA ILE A 96 6.39 -6.79 -21.43
C ILE A 96 5.52 -6.10 -22.47
N ASN A 97 4.90 -4.96 -22.13
CA ASN A 97 3.99 -4.16 -22.95
C ASN A 97 2.84 -4.97 -23.59
N GLU A 98 2.37 -6.00 -22.90
CA GLU A 98 1.33 -6.89 -23.38
C GLU A 98 0.24 -7.09 -22.32
N PRO A 99 -0.74 -6.16 -22.22
CA PRO A 99 -1.86 -6.32 -21.30
C PRO A 99 -2.67 -7.58 -21.61
N PRO A 100 -2.97 -8.42 -20.61
CA PRO A 100 -3.76 -9.63 -20.82
C PRO A 100 -5.20 -9.28 -21.26
N THR A 101 -5.83 -10.22 -21.98
CA THR A 101 -7.18 -10.02 -22.56
C THR A 101 -8.20 -9.55 -21.53
N HIS A 102 -8.23 -10.15 -20.35
CA HIS A 102 -9.16 -9.77 -19.29
C HIS A 102 -8.95 -8.33 -18.79
N PHE A 103 -7.71 -7.84 -18.78
CA PHE A 103 -7.42 -6.44 -18.43
C PHE A 103 -7.90 -5.50 -19.53
N ARG A 104 -7.70 -5.84 -20.83
CA ARG A 104 -8.22 -5.06 -21.97
C ARG A 104 -9.74 -4.96 -21.92
N GLU A 105 -10.43 -6.08 -21.63
CA GLU A 105 -11.88 -6.11 -21.49
C GLU A 105 -12.36 -5.26 -20.29
N SER A 106 -11.66 -5.32 -19.16
CA SER A 106 -11.95 -4.49 -17.99
C SER A 106 -11.87 -3.00 -18.32
N VAL A 107 -10.78 -2.57 -18.98
CA VAL A 107 -10.59 -1.18 -19.42
C VAL A 107 -11.70 -0.74 -20.41
N ALA A 108 -12.06 -1.61 -21.35
CA ALA A 108 -13.09 -1.29 -22.34
C ALA A 108 -14.47 -1.10 -21.69
N GLN A 109 -14.83 -1.94 -20.71
CA GLN A 109 -16.16 -1.97 -20.09
C GLN A 109 -16.30 -0.99 -18.90
N ALA A 110 -15.20 -0.63 -18.24
CA ALA A 110 -15.23 0.29 -17.11
C ALA A 110 -15.78 1.66 -17.50
N SER A 111 -16.58 2.24 -16.62
CA SER A 111 -17.04 3.63 -16.69
C SER A 111 -15.95 4.59 -16.22
N ALA A 112 -15.13 4.17 -15.26
CA ALA A 112 -13.99 4.91 -14.76
C ALA A 112 -12.86 3.97 -14.28
N LEU A 113 -11.63 4.40 -14.51
CA LEU A 113 -10.41 3.77 -14.00
C LEU A 113 -9.76 4.72 -13.01
N VAL A 114 -9.51 4.27 -11.80
CA VAL A 114 -8.80 5.05 -10.78
C VAL A 114 -7.39 4.53 -10.66
N VAL A 115 -6.44 5.43 -10.71
CA VAL A 115 -5.01 5.19 -10.43
C VAL A 115 -4.55 6.15 -9.34
N PHE A 116 -3.48 5.81 -8.63
CA PHE A 116 -3.10 6.57 -7.44
C PHE A 116 -2.21 7.78 -7.73
N HIS A 117 -1.48 7.78 -8.84
CA HIS A 117 -0.55 8.85 -9.18
C HIS A 117 -0.37 9.02 -10.70
N ARG A 118 0.18 10.17 -11.09
CA ARG A 118 0.35 10.54 -12.50
C ARG A 118 1.15 9.51 -13.34
N PRO A 119 2.32 9.03 -12.92
CA PRO A 119 3.04 8.00 -13.71
C PRO A 119 2.22 6.73 -13.95
N ALA A 120 1.37 6.30 -13.00
CA ALA A 120 0.44 5.17 -13.23
C ALA A 120 -0.61 5.51 -14.29
N ALA A 121 -1.14 6.75 -14.29
CA ALA A 121 -2.07 7.21 -15.32
C ALA A 121 -1.40 7.19 -16.72
N GLU A 122 -0.19 7.69 -16.82
CA GLU A 122 0.60 7.70 -18.06
C GLU A 122 0.88 6.28 -18.57
N THR A 123 1.21 5.35 -17.66
CA THR A 123 1.38 3.93 -17.97
C THR A 123 0.12 3.32 -18.57
N VAL A 124 -1.03 3.49 -17.92
CA VAL A 124 -2.31 2.95 -18.42
C VAL A 124 -2.70 3.64 -19.73
N GLN A 125 -2.51 4.94 -19.84
CA GLN A 125 -2.83 5.73 -21.01
C GLN A 125 -1.99 5.33 -22.23
N SER A 126 -0.71 5.05 -22.08
CA SER A 126 0.17 4.63 -23.16
C SER A 126 -0.29 3.29 -23.78
N CYS A 127 -0.79 2.36 -22.96
CA CYS A 127 -1.31 1.09 -23.41
C CYS A 127 -2.76 1.17 -23.93
N PHE A 128 -3.53 2.14 -23.45
CA PHE A 128 -4.95 2.31 -23.78
C PHE A 128 -5.30 3.77 -24.12
N PRO A 129 -4.84 4.30 -25.26
CA PRO A 129 -5.09 5.71 -25.63
C PRO A 129 -6.58 6.09 -25.66
N GLY A 130 -7.47 5.14 -26.00
CA GLY A 130 -8.92 5.36 -25.98
C GLY A 130 -9.55 5.45 -24.58
N ALA A 131 -8.81 5.15 -23.52
CA ALA A 131 -9.32 5.18 -22.14
C ALA A 131 -8.99 6.49 -21.39
N VAL A 132 -8.34 7.47 -22.04
CA VAL A 132 -7.86 8.71 -21.39
C VAL A 132 -8.95 9.43 -20.59
N THR A 133 -10.15 9.54 -21.15
CA THR A 133 -11.29 10.23 -20.51
C THR A 133 -11.86 9.48 -19.32
N LYS A 134 -11.53 8.20 -19.18
CA LYS A 134 -11.97 7.35 -18.06
C LYS A 134 -10.97 7.29 -16.92
N ILE A 135 -9.72 7.76 -17.12
CA ILE A 135 -8.65 7.67 -16.12
C ILE A 135 -8.75 8.84 -15.14
N HIS A 136 -8.87 8.51 -13.86
CA HIS A 136 -8.93 9.47 -12.75
C HIS A 136 -7.77 9.20 -11.79
N ILE A 137 -7.06 10.25 -11.40
CA ILE A 137 -6.00 10.16 -10.40
C ILE A 137 -6.64 10.46 -9.04
N ILE A 138 -6.74 9.43 -8.18
CA ILE A 138 -7.20 9.57 -6.81
C ILE A 138 -6.15 8.89 -5.92
N ALA A 139 -5.29 9.69 -5.31
CA ALA A 139 -4.26 9.17 -4.42
C ALA A 139 -4.87 8.48 -3.20
N GLN A 140 -4.22 7.42 -2.72
CA GLN A 140 -4.58 6.82 -1.44
C GLN A 140 -4.40 7.84 -0.31
N GLY A 141 -5.32 7.80 0.65
CA GLY A 141 -5.21 8.57 1.87
C GLY A 141 -4.78 7.71 3.05
N VAL A 142 -4.40 8.37 4.11
CA VAL A 142 -4.16 7.76 5.43
C VAL A 142 -4.95 8.53 6.48
N THR A 143 -5.47 7.81 7.47
CA THR A 143 -6.08 8.45 8.65
C THR A 143 -4.97 9.13 9.45
N PRO A 144 -5.19 10.37 9.90
CA PRO A 144 -4.20 11.07 10.70
C PRO A 144 -3.68 10.21 11.83
N TYR A 145 -2.38 10.21 12.01
CA TYR A 145 -1.74 9.48 13.07
C TYR A 145 -1.98 10.22 14.40
N ILE A 146 -2.68 9.56 15.32
CA ILE A 146 -2.83 10.04 16.69
C ILE A 146 -1.82 9.26 17.50
N ASP A 147 -0.74 9.92 17.89
CA ASP A 147 0.28 9.34 18.74
C ASP A 147 -0.29 9.16 20.16
N SER A 148 -0.74 7.94 20.43
CA SER A 148 -1.27 7.56 21.74
C SER A 148 -0.47 6.40 22.37
N ALA A 149 0.48 5.82 21.62
CA ALA A 149 1.26 4.70 22.10
C ALA A 149 2.53 5.20 22.82
N ASP A 150 2.72 4.75 24.05
CA ASP A 150 3.98 4.94 24.75
C ASP A 150 5.08 4.16 24.04
N ARG A 151 6.01 4.88 23.38
CA ARG A 151 7.13 4.32 22.62
C ARG A 151 7.93 3.32 23.47
N SER A 152 8.16 3.61 24.74
CA SER A 152 8.94 2.76 25.63
C SER A 152 8.20 1.46 25.97
N ALA A 153 6.90 1.56 26.19
CA ALA A 153 6.05 0.39 26.44
C ALA A 153 5.97 -0.52 25.21
N VAL A 154 5.85 0.07 24.00
CA VAL A 154 5.85 -0.71 22.74
C VAL A 154 7.20 -1.39 22.55
N ARG A 155 8.32 -0.68 22.72
CA ARG A 155 9.66 -1.29 22.63
C ARG A 155 9.85 -2.42 23.62
N SER A 156 9.47 -2.23 24.87
CA SER A 156 9.55 -3.27 25.91
C SER A 156 8.72 -4.50 25.56
N ARG A 157 7.49 -4.31 25.05
CA ARG A 157 6.60 -5.40 24.63
C ARG A 157 7.23 -6.29 23.54
N TYR A 158 7.98 -5.72 22.64
CA TYR A 158 8.61 -6.45 21.53
C TYR A 158 10.09 -6.78 21.77
N GLY A 159 10.58 -6.60 23.00
CA GLY A 159 11.96 -6.92 23.37
C GLY A 159 13.00 -6.06 22.66
N ILE A 160 12.65 -4.84 22.30
CA ILE A 160 13.52 -3.89 21.60
C ILE A 160 14.31 -3.10 22.63
N ASP A 161 15.64 -3.08 22.50
CA ASP A 161 16.51 -2.26 23.34
C ASP A 161 16.14 -0.78 23.23
N SER A 162 16.13 -0.09 24.36
CA SER A 162 15.76 1.33 24.43
C SER A 162 16.70 2.23 23.63
N THR A 163 17.97 1.83 23.45
CA THR A 163 19.02 2.55 22.74
C THR A 163 19.11 2.19 21.25
N ALA A 164 18.46 1.08 20.84
CA ALA A 164 18.53 0.60 19.47
C ALA A 164 17.92 1.61 18.49
N VAL A 165 18.55 1.74 17.31
CA VAL A 165 17.94 2.41 16.16
C VAL A 165 17.15 1.38 15.36
N VAL A 166 15.83 1.53 15.35
CA VAL A 166 14.88 0.53 14.87
C VAL A 166 14.45 0.82 13.45
N PHE A 167 14.76 -0.10 12.55
CA PHE A 167 14.26 -0.12 11.18
C PHE A 167 13.09 -1.07 11.08
N LEU A 168 11.98 -0.61 10.50
CA LEU A 168 10.73 -1.36 10.40
C LEU A 168 10.39 -1.65 8.94
N ILE A 169 10.09 -2.93 8.65
CA ILE A 169 9.39 -3.36 7.44
C ILE A 169 8.00 -3.84 7.87
N ALA A 170 6.95 -3.22 7.33
CA ALA A 170 5.57 -3.66 7.57
C ALA A 170 4.93 -4.10 6.24
N ALA A 171 5.00 -5.40 5.94
CA ALA A 171 4.46 -5.98 4.71
C ALA A 171 4.35 -7.50 4.79
N GLY A 172 3.42 -8.11 4.04
CA GLY A 172 3.37 -9.56 3.90
C GLY A 172 4.57 -10.11 3.14
N ILE A 173 5.15 -11.22 3.63
CA ILE A 173 6.35 -11.85 3.04
C ILE A 173 5.97 -12.51 1.72
N ARG A 174 6.53 -11.99 0.62
CA ARG A 174 6.35 -12.49 -0.75
C ARG A 174 7.42 -11.88 -1.68
N PRO A 175 7.76 -12.52 -2.81
CA PRO A 175 8.90 -12.15 -3.66
C PRO A 175 8.93 -10.67 -4.10
N VAL A 176 7.77 -10.10 -4.43
CA VAL A 176 7.70 -8.70 -4.87
C VAL A 176 8.16 -7.69 -3.82
N LYS A 177 8.22 -8.06 -2.54
CA LYS A 177 8.68 -7.18 -1.45
C LYS A 177 10.20 -7.20 -1.27
N ARG A 178 10.90 -8.16 -1.87
CA ARG A 178 12.38 -8.27 -1.82
C ARG A 178 12.96 -8.08 -0.41
N MET A 179 12.36 -8.71 0.57
CA MET A 179 12.81 -8.57 1.97
C MET A 179 14.20 -9.14 2.18
N GLN A 180 14.59 -10.14 1.38
CA GLN A 180 15.96 -10.67 1.38
C GLN A 180 17.00 -9.56 1.13
N THR A 181 16.72 -8.64 0.18
CA THR A 181 17.60 -7.49 -0.10
C THR A 181 17.80 -6.60 1.12
N ALA A 182 16.73 -6.36 1.91
CA ALA A 182 16.84 -5.60 3.14
C ALA A 182 17.72 -6.31 4.17
N ILE A 183 17.55 -7.63 4.34
CA ILE A 183 18.31 -8.44 5.29
C ILE A 183 19.79 -8.49 4.91
N ASP A 184 20.09 -8.73 3.62
CA ASP A 184 21.46 -8.77 3.12
C ASP A 184 22.17 -7.43 3.33
N ALA A 185 21.47 -6.31 3.06
CA ALA A 185 22.01 -4.98 3.35
C ALA A 185 22.20 -4.77 4.87
N PHE A 186 21.33 -5.32 5.70
CA PHE A 186 21.36 -5.11 7.14
C PHE A 186 22.54 -5.82 7.82
N HIS A 187 23.08 -6.88 7.25
CA HIS A 187 24.35 -7.47 7.70
C HIS A 187 25.47 -6.44 7.70
N GLU A 188 25.57 -5.64 6.63
CA GLU A 188 26.58 -4.60 6.51
C GLU A 188 26.25 -3.39 7.38
N VAL A 189 24.96 -3.04 7.55
CA VAL A 189 24.51 -1.97 8.45
C VAL A 189 24.89 -2.30 9.89
N GLN A 190 24.61 -3.49 10.40
CA GLN A 190 24.97 -3.89 11.77
C GLN A 190 26.48 -4.00 12.01
N ARG A 191 27.27 -4.28 10.96
CA ARG A 191 28.72 -4.25 11.08
C ARG A 191 29.25 -2.84 11.37
N GLN A 192 28.57 -1.80 10.87
CA GLN A 192 28.94 -0.39 11.08
C GLN A 192 28.20 0.26 12.24
N VAL A 193 27.00 -0.19 12.55
CA VAL A 193 26.11 0.28 13.62
C VAL A 193 25.52 -0.92 14.34
N PRO A 194 26.24 -1.53 15.29
CA PRO A 194 25.82 -2.78 15.95
C PRO A 194 24.48 -2.69 16.68
N GLU A 195 24.09 -1.50 17.15
CA GLU A 195 22.83 -1.24 17.81
C GLU A 195 21.62 -1.08 16.87
N ALA A 196 21.83 -1.15 15.53
CA ALA A 196 20.73 -1.12 14.59
C ALA A 196 19.91 -2.41 14.65
N ALA A 197 18.60 -2.30 14.84
CA ALA A 197 17.67 -3.41 14.88
C ALA A 197 16.73 -3.41 13.67
N LEU A 198 16.46 -4.59 13.09
CA LEU A 198 15.51 -4.78 12.01
C LEU A 198 14.27 -5.53 12.51
N LEU A 199 13.12 -4.88 12.41
CA LEU A 199 11.82 -5.48 12.69
C LEU A 199 11.07 -5.77 11.40
N LEU A 200 10.51 -6.96 11.31
CA LEU A 200 9.64 -7.40 10.22
C LEU A 200 8.27 -7.75 10.78
N ALA A 201 7.22 -7.06 10.32
CA ALA A 201 5.83 -7.31 10.68
C ALA A 201 4.99 -7.58 9.43
N GLY A 202 4.21 -8.65 9.44
CA GLY A 202 3.28 -9.00 8.37
C GLY A 202 3.10 -10.50 8.20
N PRO A 203 2.01 -10.93 7.52
CA PRO A 203 1.72 -12.34 7.30
C PRO A 203 2.70 -13.01 6.32
N VAL A 204 2.86 -14.31 6.46
CA VAL A 204 3.48 -15.14 5.41
C VAL A 204 2.45 -15.34 4.29
N ILE A 205 2.77 -14.81 3.10
CA ILE A 205 1.96 -14.97 1.88
C ILE A 205 2.58 -16.03 0.96
N ASP A 206 3.91 -16.10 0.93
CA ASP A 206 4.68 -17.10 0.21
C ASP A 206 5.62 -17.80 1.19
N GLN A 207 5.42 -19.12 1.37
CA GLN A 207 6.17 -19.90 2.36
C GLN A 207 7.65 -20.04 1.98
N SER A 208 7.95 -20.27 0.71
CA SER A 208 9.34 -20.42 0.23
C SER A 208 10.15 -19.13 0.42
N GLU A 209 9.51 -17.97 0.15
CA GLU A 209 10.11 -16.66 0.42
C GLU A 209 10.32 -16.46 1.92
N ALA A 210 9.34 -16.85 2.74
CA ALA A 210 9.44 -16.71 4.20
C ALA A 210 10.58 -17.56 4.77
N ASP A 211 10.71 -18.81 4.35
CA ASP A 211 11.79 -19.70 4.81
C ASP A 211 13.16 -19.09 4.50
N THR A 212 13.33 -18.50 3.31
CA THR A 212 14.56 -17.81 2.88
C THR A 212 14.82 -16.57 3.73
N VAL A 213 13.85 -15.69 3.84
CA VAL A 213 13.93 -14.39 4.54
C VAL A 213 14.20 -14.61 6.04
N LEU A 214 13.45 -15.49 6.68
CA LEU A 214 13.57 -15.73 8.11
C LEU A 214 14.88 -16.48 8.46
N SER A 215 15.32 -17.42 7.62
CA SER A 215 16.62 -18.08 7.78
C SER A 215 17.77 -17.08 7.65
N ALA A 216 17.72 -16.16 6.70
CA ALA A 216 18.72 -15.11 6.57
C ALA A 216 18.66 -14.11 7.75
N GLY A 217 17.46 -13.69 8.14
CA GLY A 217 17.25 -12.78 9.26
C GLY A 217 17.77 -13.32 10.59
N SER A 218 17.67 -14.63 10.82
CA SER A 218 18.17 -15.27 12.05
C SER A 218 19.70 -15.16 12.24
N ARG A 219 20.43 -14.78 11.22
CA ARG A 219 21.89 -14.54 11.28
C ARG A 219 22.25 -13.09 11.67
N LEU A 220 21.27 -12.19 11.66
CA LEU A 220 21.44 -10.81 12.15
C LEU A 220 21.44 -10.81 13.69
N GLN A 221 22.23 -9.92 14.31
CA GLN A 221 22.30 -9.82 15.76
C GLN A 221 21.00 -9.32 16.39
N CYS A 222 20.35 -8.36 15.74
CA CYS A 222 19.11 -7.73 16.19
C CYS A 222 18.06 -7.79 15.10
N PHE A 223 17.42 -8.96 14.94
CA PHE A 223 16.32 -9.19 14.00
C PHE A 223 15.13 -9.80 14.73
N ASN A 224 13.95 -9.22 14.56
CA ASN A 224 12.71 -9.78 15.11
C ASN A 224 11.64 -9.85 14.01
N TYR A 225 11.15 -11.06 13.75
CA TYR A 225 9.93 -11.29 12.98
C TYR A 225 8.74 -11.38 13.92
N LEU A 226 7.76 -10.49 13.75
CA LEU A 226 6.61 -10.33 14.65
C LEU A 226 5.37 -11.08 14.15
N GLY A 227 5.44 -11.70 12.97
CA GLY A 227 4.27 -12.33 12.36
C GLY A 227 3.23 -11.34 11.86
N GLU A 228 2.02 -11.87 11.63
CA GLU A 228 0.86 -11.05 11.33
C GLU A 228 0.37 -10.37 12.61
N ILE A 229 0.29 -9.04 12.59
CA ILE A 229 -0.21 -8.23 13.71
C ILE A 229 -1.36 -7.35 13.24
N ALA A 230 -2.23 -6.97 14.17
CA ALA A 230 -3.38 -6.12 13.86
C ALA A 230 -2.95 -4.74 13.33
N PRO A 231 -3.72 -4.11 12.43
CA PRO A 231 -3.38 -2.79 11.89
C PRO A 231 -3.13 -1.72 12.96
N ALA A 232 -3.82 -1.78 14.09
CA ALA A 232 -3.59 -0.88 15.21
C ALA A 232 -2.21 -1.10 15.86
N GLU A 233 -1.74 -2.34 15.93
CA GLU A 233 -0.40 -2.68 16.45
C GLU A 233 0.70 -2.29 15.46
N VAL A 234 0.46 -2.39 14.13
CA VAL A 234 1.40 -1.85 13.12
C VAL A 234 1.61 -0.35 13.36
N ARG A 235 0.54 0.40 13.61
CA ARG A 235 0.67 1.84 13.93
C ARG A 235 1.46 2.07 15.22
N ALA A 236 1.22 1.29 16.26
CA ALA A 236 2.00 1.38 17.49
C ALA A 236 3.49 1.08 17.24
N LEU A 237 3.81 0.08 16.40
CA LEU A 237 5.20 -0.20 16.01
C LEU A 237 5.83 0.96 15.23
N MET A 238 5.09 1.64 14.38
CA MET A 238 5.59 2.83 13.68
C MET A 238 5.99 3.94 14.65
N SER A 239 5.25 4.13 15.78
CA SER A 239 5.67 5.10 16.82
C SER A 239 6.93 4.66 17.56
N ALA A 240 7.21 3.37 17.60
CA ALA A 240 8.38 2.80 18.28
C ALA A 240 9.63 2.67 17.39
N ALA A 241 9.46 2.74 16.07
CA ALA A 241 10.53 2.69 15.09
C ALA A 241 11.24 4.04 14.90
N ASP A 242 12.36 4.03 14.19
CA ASP A 242 13.17 5.20 13.84
C ASP A 242 13.26 5.43 12.33
N VAL A 243 13.17 4.35 11.54
CA VAL A 243 13.25 4.39 10.07
C VAL A 243 12.29 3.34 9.51
N PHE A 244 11.64 3.65 8.40
CA PHE A 244 10.82 2.70 7.65
C PHE A 244 11.52 2.25 6.37
N LEU A 245 11.50 0.94 6.09
CA LEU A 245 12.10 0.35 4.88
C LEU A 245 11.03 -0.21 3.94
N ASN A 246 11.17 0.09 2.64
CA ASN A 246 10.40 -0.52 1.56
C ASN A 246 11.33 -0.91 0.41
N THR A 247 11.58 -2.21 0.22
CA THR A 247 12.51 -2.75 -0.78
C THR A 247 11.81 -3.33 -2.02
N SER A 248 10.55 -3.00 -2.24
CA SER A 248 9.67 -3.62 -3.23
C SER A 248 10.16 -3.46 -4.67
N LEU A 249 9.93 -4.49 -5.51
CA LEU A 249 10.10 -4.42 -6.98
C LEU A 249 9.05 -3.55 -7.65
N HIS A 250 7.84 -3.56 -7.12
CA HIS A 250 6.71 -2.83 -7.69
C HIS A 250 5.78 -2.36 -6.56
N GLU A 251 5.30 -1.14 -6.68
CA GLU A 251 4.25 -0.58 -5.83
C GLU A 251 3.25 0.21 -6.70
N GLY A 252 1.98 0.14 -6.34
CA GLY A 252 0.97 1.04 -6.90
C GLY A 252 1.05 2.41 -6.19
N MET A 253 0.76 2.39 -4.90
CA MET A 253 1.06 3.43 -3.93
C MET A 253 1.07 2.73 -2.57
N PRO A 254 2.22 2.60 -1.91
CA PRO A 254 2.33 1.78 -0.72
C PRO A 254 1.69 2.45 0.49
N GLY A 255 0.57 1.88 0.98
CA GLY A 255 -0.13 2.37 2.17
C GLY A 255 0.76 2.39 3.42
N ALA A 256 1.62 1.37 3.58
CA ALA A 256 2.54 1.30 4.71
C ALA A 256 3.59 2.43 4.71
N VAL A 257 4.04 2.89 3.53
CA VAL A 257 4.91 4.08 3.41
C VAL A 257 4.16 5.34 3.81
N LEU A 258 2.91 5.49 3.35
CA LEU A 258 2.05 6.62 3.77
C LEU A 258 1.83 6.62 5.29
N GLU A 259 1.56 5.47 5.89
CA GLU A 259 1.38 5.33 7.34
C GLU A 259 2.67 5.66 8.11
N ALA A 260 3.82 5.20 7.63
CA ALA A 260 5.13 5.52 8.22
C ALA A 260 5.44 7.02 8.15
N MET A 261 5.20 7.64 6.99
CA MET A 261 5.36 9.10 6.84
C MET A 261 4.39 9.87 7.73
N ALA A 262 3.13 9.42 7.85
CA ALA A 262 2.16 10.02 8.77
C ALA A 262 2.60 9.93 10.25
N ALA A 263 3.31 8.86 10.61
CA ALA A 263 3.93 8.68 11.92
C ALA A 263 5.20 9.52 12.12
N GLY A 264 5.69 10.21 11.09
CA GLY A 264 6.91 11.02 11.15
C GLY A 264 8.20 10.20 10.98
N LEU A 265 8.13 8.99 10.43
CA LEU A 265 9.32 8.20 10.13
C LEU A 265 9.95 8.63 8.80
N PRO A 266 11.28 8.82 8.75
CA PRO A 266 11.99 8.87 7.50
C PRO A 266 11.89 7.52 6.80
N VAL A 267 11.77 7.54 5.47
CA VAL A 267 11.58 6.33 4.66
C VAL A 267 12.82 6.10 3.80
N ILE A 268 13.31 4.85 3.77
CA ILE A 268 14.22 4.40 2.70
C ILE A 268 13.42 3.46 1.81
N ALA A 269 13.29 3.80 0.54
CA ALA A 269 12.47 3.03 -0.38
C ALA A 269 13.17 2.76 -1.72
N SER A 270 12.87 1.61 -2.32
CA SER A 270 13.27 1.34 -3.69
C SER A 270 12.66 2.36 -4.65
N ALA A 271 13.42 2.79 -5.66
CA ALA A 271 13.05 3.85 -6.59
C ALA A 271 12.02 3.42 -7.66
N VAL A 272 10.96 2.70 -7.23
CA VAL A 272 9.84 2.30 -8.08
C VAL A 272 8.75 3.38 -8.14
N SER A 273 7.90 3.32 -9.15
CA SER A 273 6.91 4.35 -9.47
C SER A 273 6.04 4.75 -8.27
N GLY A 274 5.50 3.78 -7.53
CA GLY A 274 4.65 4.05 -6.36
C GLY A 274 5.41 4.70 -5.20
N ASN A 275 6.67 4.34 -4.97
CA ASN A 275 7.51 4.96 -3.95
C ASN A 275 7.92 6.39 -4.35
N ARG A 276 8.29 6.60 -5.63
CA ARG A 276 8.61 7.94 -6.17
C ARG A 276 7.44 8.92 -6.12
N ALA A 277 6.21 8.42 -6.05
CA ALA A 277 5.02 9.25 -5.87
C ALA A 277 4.91 9.85 -4.45
N LEU A 278 5.62 9.28 -3.48
CA LEU A 278 5.57 9.65 -2.06
C LEU A 278 6.90 10.18 -1.54
N VAL A 279 8.00 9.53 -1.91
CA VAL A 279 9.33 9.84 -1.41
C VAL A 279 10.08 10.71 -2.41
N THR A 280 10.53 11.87 -1.92
CA THR A 280 11.47 12.75 -2.63
C THR A 280 12.82 12.64 -1.92
N ASP A 281 13.81 12.22 -2.69
CA ASP A 281 15.15 11.94 -2.19
C ASP A 281 15.75 13.11 -1.40
N ASN A 282 16.36 12.81 -0.26
CA ASN A 282 16.93 13.76 0.70
C ASN A 282 15.98 14.87 1.21
N THR A 283 14.68 14.78 0.92
CA THR A 283 13.67 15.74 1.38
C THR A 283 12.81 15.16 2.49
N ASN A 284 12.18 14.00 2.25
CA ASN A 284 11.32 13.29 3.19
C ASN A 284 11.68 11.81 3.36
N GLY A 285 12.82 11.40 2.82
CA GLY A 285 13.33 10.05 2.85
C GLY A 285 14.46 9.90 1.84
N PHE A 286 14.83 8.64 1.56
CA PHE A 286 15.81 8.27 0.56
C PHE A 286 15.24 7.26 -0.43
N LEU A 287 15.63 7.41 -1.70
CA LEU A 287 15.34 6.46 -2.75
C LEU A 287 16.64 5.77 -3.18
N PHE A 288 16.60 4.45 -3.33
CA PHE A 288 17.73 3.69 -3.86
C PHE A 288 17.31 2.93 -5.13
N PRO A 289 18.17 2.80 -6.14
CA PRO A 289 17.91 1.95 -7.31
C PRO A 289 17.65 0.51 -6.87
N VAL A 290 16.67 -0.16 -7.50
CA VAL A 290 16.22 -1.51 -7.07
C VAL A 290 17.39 -2.51 -6.98
N GLU A 291 18.38 -2.40 -7.87
CA GLU A 291 19.54 -3.29 -7.92
C GLU A 291 20.76 -2.79 -7.13
N ASP A 292 20.66 -1.61 -6.50
CA ASP A 292 21.79 -0.98 -5.80
C ASP A 292 21.64 -1.07 -4.28
N THR A 293 22.14 -2.16 -3.71
CA THR A 293 22.19 -2.34 -2.25
C THR A 293 23.21 -1.42 -1.56
N THR A 294 24.18 -0.87 -2.30
CA THR A 294 25.17 0.05 -1.74
C THR A 294 24.54 1.35 -1.27
N GLU A 295 23.65 1.92 -2.09
CA GLU A 295 22.90 3.12 -1.68
C GLU A 295 21.92 2.83 -0.53
N LEU A 296 21.31 1.66 -0.49
CA LEU A 296 20.46 1.23 0.65
C LEU A 296 21.28 1.20 1.93
N ILE A 297 22.45 0.54 1.93
CA ILE A 297 23.35 0.42 3.09
C ILE A 297 23.80 1.81 3.55
N LYS A 298 24.31 2.63 2.64
CA LYS A 298 24.79 3.99 2.91
C LYS A 298 23.70 4.84 3.59
N ASN A 299 22.49 4.84 3.03
CA ASN A 299 21.38 5.61 3.56
C ASN A 299 20.90 5.08 4.92
N ALA A 300 20.92 3.75 5.11
CA ALA A 300 20.57 3.14 6.38
C ALA A 300 21.60 3.48 7.49
N VAL A 301 22.90 3.38 7.19
CA VAL A 301 23.97 3.78 8.12
C VAL A 301 23.85 5.26 8.46
N TRP A 302 23.64 6.12 7.46
CA TRP A 302 23.50 7.55 7.70
C TRP A 302 22.31 7.86 8.62
N LEU A 303 21.13 7.28 8.33
CA LEU A 303 19.97 7.46 9.22
C LEU A 303 20.17 6.82 10.60
N ALA A 304 20.91 5.73 10.71
CA ALA A 304 21.21 5.14 12.02
C ALA A 304 22.05 6.09 12.90
N GLN A 305 23.02 6.78 12.30
CA GLN A 305 23.98 7.63 13.03
C GLN A 305 23.51 9.07 13.26
N ASP A 306 22.58 9.59 12.46
CA ASP A 306 22.15 11.00 12.50
C ASP A 306 20.67 11.14 12.92
N GLN A 307 20.43 11.36 14.20
CA GLN A 307 19.08 11.58 14.74
C GLN A 307 18.43 12.85 14.16
N LYS A 308 19.19 13.93 13.97
CA LYS A 308 18.66 15.20 13.45
C LYS A 308 18.19 15.02 12.00
N LEU A 309 18.92 14.21 11.22
CA LEU A 309 18.52 13.85 9.87
C LEU A 309 17.21 13.05 9.88
N ARG A 310 17.06 12.06 10.78
CA ARG A 310 15.80 11.31 10.93
C ARG A 310 14.63 12.25 11.24
N GLU A 311 14.78 13.12 12.21
CA GLU A 311 13.75 14.09 12.61
C GLU A 311 13.37 15.02 11.46
N ARG A 312 14.34 15.58 10.75
CA ARG A 312 14.11 16.48 9.62
C ARG A 312 13.34 15.81 8.48
N LEU A 313 13.78 14.62 8.07
CA LEU A 313 13.14 13.90 6.97
C LEU A 313 11.76 13.37 7.36
N GLY A 314 11.61 12.86 8.58
CA GLY A 314 10.34 12.37 9.12
C GLY A 314 9.30 13.48 9.23
N GLU A 315 9.67 14.64 9.75
CA GLU A 315 8.76 15.79 9.84
C GLU A 315 8.32 16.29 8.45
N ALA A 316 9.22 16.35 7.48
CA ALA A 316 8.87 16.71 6.11
C ALA A 316 7.91 15.68 5.47
N GLY A 317 8.10 14.39 5.74
CA GLY A 317 7.18 13.32 5.32
C GLY A 317 5.80 13.49 5.93
N LYS A 318 5.74 13.74 7.23
CA LYS A 318 4.49 13.95 7.97
C LYS A 318 3.70 15.16 7.42
N GLN A 319 4.37 16.27 7.17
CA GLN A 319 3.77 17.47 6.58
C GLN A 319 3.22 17.20 5.17
N LEU A 320 3.97 16.49 4.33
CA LEU A 320 3.51 16.11 2.99
C LEU A 320 2.23 15.28 3.05
N VAL A 321 2.19 14.28 3.92
CA VAL A 321 1.02 13.41 4.07
C VAL A 321 -0.19 14.18 4.58
N ALA A 322 -0.02 15.02 5.59
CA ALA A 322 -1.10 15.85 6.13
C ALA A 322 -1.68 16.80 5.08
N ALA A 323 -0.84 17.38 4.21
CA ALA A 323 -1.26 18.31 3.18
C ALA A 323 -1.95 17.64 1.98
N HIS A 324 -1.56 16.41 1.59
CA HIS A 324 -1.94 15.87 0.30
C HIS A 324 -2.59 14.48 0.33
N PHE A 325 -2.40 13.69 1.39
CA PHE A 325 -2.76 12.28 1.43
C PHE A 325 -3.68 11.93 2.61
N SER A 326 -4.61 12.83 2.97
CA SER A 326 -5.62 12.53 3.99
C SER A 326 -6.70 11.59 3.48
N ALA A 327 -7.21 10.70 4.36
CA ALA A 327 -8.33 9.84 4.06
C ALA A 327 -9.58 10.62 3.62
N ASP A 328 -9.84 11.79 4.22
CA ASP A 328 -11.00 12.62 3.88
C ASP A 328 -10.91 13.15 2.44
N ARG A 329 -9.70 13.52 1.98
CA ARG A 329 -9.47 13.95 0.59
C ARG A 329 -9.65 12.81 -0.40
N GLU A 330 -9.16 11.63 -0.09
CA GLU A 330 -9.40 10.42 -0.88
C GLU A 330 -10.90 10.17 -1.05
N ILE A 331 -11.65 10.16 0.05
CA ILE A 331 -13.10 9.93 0.06
C ILE A 331 -13.87 11.02 -0.69
N GLU A 332 -13.48 12.28 -0.55
CA GLU A 332 -14.08 13.38 -1.29
C GLU A 332 -13.91 13.23 -2.80
N ASN A 333 -12.73 12.82 -3.26
CA ASN A 333 -12.47 12.59 -4.68
C ASN A 333 -13.30 11.42 -5.24
N TYR A 334 -13.47 10.32 -4.49
CA TYR A 334 -14.37 9.23 -4.88
C TYR A 334 -15.83 9.68 -4.88
N HIS A 335 -16.26 10.46 -3.88
CA HIS A 335 -17.60 11.04 -3.84
C HIS A 335 -17.91 11.86 -5.11
N GLN A 336 -16.98 12.74 -5.51
CA GLN A 336 -17.13 13.54 -6.72
C GLN A 336 -17.16 12.69 -7.99
N LEU A 337 -16.34 11.63 -8.07
CA LEU A 337 -16.36 10.69 -9.18
C LEU A 337 -17.72 9.99 -9.29
N TYR A 338 -18.24 9.44 -8.20
CA TYR A 338 -19.51 8.73 -8.19
C TYR A 338 -20.69 9.64 -8.56
N ARG A 339 -20.70 10.87 -8.06
CA ARG A 339 -21.73 11.83 -8.43
C ARG A 339 -21.75 12.08 -9.93
N ARG A 340 -20.59 12.27 -10.55
CA ARG A 340 -20.50 12.45 -12.02
C ARG A 340 -21.03 11.24 -12.79
N LEU A 341 -20.67 10.03 -12.36
CA LEU A 341 -21.13 8.80 -13.03
C LEU A 341 -22.63 8.51 -12.89
N LEU A 342 -23.29 9.06 -11.88
CA LEU A 342 -24.74 8.91 -11.65
C LEU A 342 -25.56 10.02 -12.29
N SER A 343 -24.94 11.15 -12.65
CA SER A 343 -25.65 12.29 -13.26
C SER A 343 -25.58 12.32 -14.79
N GLY A 344 -24.75 11.49 -15.42
CA GLY A 344 -24.65 11.30 -16.87
C GLY A 344 -25.26 9.97 -17.30
#